data_6ee544c974cc860ee0c7fe1f65a1df5f
#
_entry.id   6ee544c974cc860ee0c7fe1f65a1df5f
#
_cell.length_a   1.000
_cell.length_b   1.000
_cell.length_c   1.000
_cell.angle_alpha   90.00
_cell.angle_beta   90.00
_cell.angle_gamma   90.00
#
_symmetry.space_group_name_H-M   'P 1'
#
loop_
_entity.id
_entity.type
_entity.pdbx_description
1 polymer ?
#
loop_
_entity_poly.entity_id
_entity_poly.type
_entity_poly.pdbx_seq_one_letter_code
_entity_poly.pdbx_strand_id
1 'polypeptide(L)'
;MFLGIDFGTSGVKALLVDGAQAPIGSATVPLSVQRPAPGHSEQDPEAWWQAMLDAVDTLRRDHPKPLSAVDGIGLSGQMHGAVLLDRAGTVLRPAILWNDVRSAAECRTLEATCPDLRRITGNIAMPGFTAPKLLWVKQHEPAIFARVAMVLLPKAYIRYRLTGALIEEMSDASGTLWLDVGARDWSDAALAATHLSRAAMPALVEGNAQAGTLVPALAARWGMTRPPVLAGGAGDNAAGAVGLGAIRPGDAFVSLGTSGVVFVTTDRFRPWPQAAVHAFCHAVPHTWHQMGVTLSAASSLSWWSGVTGRSEADLLAELGTPATPSGALFLPYLSGERTPHNDATVRGAFAGLAHETDRPRLTQAVLEGVAFSLRDCLDALADSGTSITEATVIGGGSRSRVWVTLIAAALGIPLHRISGGEHGGAFGAARLARMAVTGEAPDSVCRPPAREETIGPDPALAEAYAGRLAQYRALTGAIRGSMR
;
A
#
# COMPACT_ATOMS: atom_id res chain seq x y z
N MET A 1 -17.44 -12.12 17.04
CA MET A 1 -17.52 -11.22 15.89
C MET A 1 -16.35 -10.28 15.86
N PHE A 2 -15.87 -9.87 14.65
CA PHE A 2 -14.75 -8.96 14.51
C PHE A 2 -15.08 -7.86 13.50
N LEU A 3 -14.65 -6.64 13.78
CA LEU A 3 -14.85 -5.47 12.93
C LEU A 3 -13.49 -5.03 12.39
N GLY A 4 -13.33 -5.05 11.06
CA GLY A 4 -12.16 -4.47 10.40
C GLY A 4 -12.52 -3.13 9.76
N ILE A 5 -11.71 -2.11 9.96
CA ILE A 5 -11.92 -0.78 9.39
C ILE A 5 -10.67 -0.38 8.63
N ASP A 6 -10.85 -0.03 7.35
CA ASP A 6 -9.78 0.40 6.45
C ASP A 6 -9.95 1.86 6.06
N PHE A 7 -8.94 2.67 6.35
CA PHE A 7 -8.89 4.11 6.09
C PHE A 7 -8.08 4.39 4.81
N GLY A 8 -8.71 4.19 3.66
CA GLY A 8 -8.10 4.54 2.39
C GLY A 8 -8.16 6.06 2.10
N THR A 9 -7.40 6.49 1.09
CA THR A 9 -7.39 7.91 0.67
C THR A 9 -8.73 8.37 0.12
N SER A 10 -9.48 7.50 -0.55
CA SER A 10 -10.76 7.80 -1.21
C SER A 10 -11.99 7.42 -0.40
N GLY A 11 -11.83 6.77 0.75
CA GLY A 11 -12.96 6.35 1.59
C GLY A 11 -12.56 5.50 2.78
N VAL A 12 -13.48 5.38 3.73
CA VAL A 12 -13.38 4.50 4.88
C VAL A 12 -14.32 3.31 4.68
N LYS A 13 -13.78 2.09 4.79
CA LYS A 13 -14.55 0.84 4.68
C LYS A 13 -14.59 0.13 6.02
N ALA A 14 -15.79 -0.13 6.55
CA ALA A 14 -16.01 -0.99 7.70
C ALA A 14 -16.54 -2.35 7.23
N LEU A 15 -15.97 -3.44 7.76
CA LEU A 15 -16.33 -4.82 7.43
C LEU A 15 -16.58 -5.62 8.70
N LEU A 16 -17.76 -6.16 8.85
CA LEU A 16 -18.13 -7.05 9.94
C LEU A 16 -17.95 -8.51 9.52
N VAL A 17 -17.22 -9.28 10.34
CA VAL A 17 -16.83 -10.67 10.04
C VAL A 17 -17.21 -11.56 11.22
N ASP A 18 -17.71 -12.75 10.93
CA ASP A 18 -18.03 -13.73 11.96
C ASP A 18 -16.81 -14.55 12.45
N GLY A 19 -17.05 -15.46 13.40
CA GLY A 19 -16.00 -16.34 13.93
C GLY A 19 -15.49 -17.36 12.90
N ALA A 20 -16.23 -17.64 11.83
CA ALA A 20 -15.80 -18.48 10.70
C ALA A 20 -15.09 -17.68 9.61
N GLN A 21 -14.90 -16.38 9.81
CA GLN A 21 -14.30 -15.41 8.87
C GLN A 21 -15.21 -15.15 7.64
N ALA A 22 -16.51 -15.40 7.73
CA ALA A 22 -17.46 -15.01 6.69
C ALA A 22 -17.84 -13.53 6.86
N PRO A 23 -17.81 -12.71 5.78
CA PRO A 23 -18.35 -11.36 5.79
C PRO A 23 -19.86 -11.35 6.07
N ILE A 24 -20.27 -10.58 7.08
CA ILE A 24 -21.68 -10.42 7.48
C ILE A 24 -22.26 -9.16 6.83
N GLY A 25 -21.48 -8.10 6.76
CA GLY A 25 -21.90 -6.84 6.15
C GLY A 25 -20.72 -5.88 6.03
N SER A 26 -20.86 -4.93 5.14
CA SER A 26 -19.86 -3.87 4.95
C SER A 26 -20.53 -2.54 4.63
N ALA A 27 -19.87 -1.46 5.03
CA ALA A 27 -20.25 -0.10 4.68
C ALA A 27 -19.01 0.68 4.22
N THR A 28 -19.19 1.54 3.22
CA THR A 28 -18.11 2.40 2.72
C THR A 28 -18.61 3.84 2.65
N VAL A 29 -17.83 4.75 3.20
CA VAL A 29 -18.08 6.18 3.16
C VAL A 29 -16.97 6.87 2.38
N PRO A 30 -17.28 7.64 1.32
CA PRO A 30 -16.27 8.29 0.50
C PRO A 30 -15.59 9.44 1.24
N LEU A 31 -14.33 9.70 0.88
CA LEU A 31 -13.53 10.82 1.35
C LEU A 31 -13.06 11.68 0.18
N SER A 32 -12.91 12.97 0.41
CA SER A 32 -12.29 13.89 -0.53
C SER A 32 -10.85 14.23 -0.12
N VAL A 33 -10.02 14.53 -1.12
CA VAL A 33 -8.65 15.00 -0.93
C VAL A 33 -8.57 16.48 -1.28
N GLN A 34 -8.01 17.27 -0.39
CA GLN A 34 -7.74 18.69 -0.61
C GLN A 34 -6.40 18.86 -1.33
N ARG A 35 -6.36 19.75 -2.32
CA ARG A 35 -5.17 20.07 -3.11
C ARG A 35 -4.93 21.58 -3.08
N PRO A 36 -4.41 22.13 -1.96
CA PRO A 36 -4.29 23.59 -1.77
C PRO A 36 -3.29 24.25 -2.73
N ALA A 37 -2.35 23.49 -3.29
CA ALA A 37 -1.41 23.95 -4.31
C ALA A 37 -0.99 22.77 -5.23
N PRO A 38 -0.38 23.03 -6.39
CA PRO A 38 0.18 21.98 -7.24
C PRO A 38 1.14 21.05 -6.46
N GLY A 39 0.93 19.74 -6.57
CA GLY A 39 1.72 18.74 -5.85
C GLY A 39 1.37 18.57 -4.37
N HIS A 40 0.49 19.39 -3.81
CA HIS A 40 0.00 19.22 -2.44
C HIS A 40 -1.17 18.25 -2.39
N SER A 41 -1.25 17.49 -1.29
CA SER A 41 -2.34 16.54 -1.03
C SER A 41 -2.57 16.43 0.48
N GLU A 42 -3.74 16.84 0.94
CA GLU A 42 -4.08 16.92 2.36
C GLU A 42 -5.47 16.35 2.64
N GLN A 43 -5.66 15.87 3.87
CA GLN A 43 -6.99 15.53 4.41
C GLN A 43 -7.11 16.01 5.85
N ASP A 44 -8.34 16.44 6.22
CA ASP A 44 -8.67 16.71 7.61
C ASP A 44 -8.86 15.40 8.36
N PRO A 45 -8.11 15.14 9.45
CA PRO A 45 -8.29 13.95 10.27
C PRO A 45 -9.71 13.79 10.86
N GLU A 46 -10.46 14.88 11.04
CA GLU A 46 -11.85 14.83 11.48
C GLU A 46 -12.76 14.20 10.41
N ALA A 47 -12.45 14.40 9.12
CA ALA A 47 -13.20 13.74 8.05
C ALA A 47 -13.08 12.21 8.10
N TRP A 48 -11.90 11.67 8.44
CA TRP A 48 -11.73 10.22 8.65
C TRP A 48 -12.56 9.71 9.84
N TRP A 49 -12.54 10.48 10.93
CA TRP A 49 -13.32 10.16 12.12
C TRP A 49 -14.80 10.10 11.83
N GLN A 50 -15.34 11.13 11.17
CA GLN A 50 -16.77 11.18 10.84
C GLN A 50 -17.16 10.07 9.88
N ALA A 51 -16.37 9.83 8.83
CA ALA A 51 -16.62 8.76 7.86
C ALA A 51 -16.61 7.36 8.54
N MET A 52 -15.72 7.14 9.51
CA MET A 52 -15.70 5.92 10.31
C MET A 52 -16.97 5.78 11.16
N LEU A 53 -17.41 6.85 11.82
CA LEU A 53 -18.65 6.84 12.59
C LEU A 53 -19.84 6.47 11.70
N ASP A 54 -19.96 7.10 10.53
CA ASP A 54 -21.05 6.89 9.58
C ASP A 54 -21.05 5.45 9.02
N ALA A 55 -19.86 4.90 8.74
CA ALA A 55 -19.73 3.51 8.28
C ALA A 55 -20.17 2.50 9.35
N VAL A 56 -19.76 2.71 10.62
CA VAL A 56 -20.16 1.80 11.70
C VAL A 56 -21.62 2.00 12.11
N ASP A 57 -22.14 3.23 12.06
CA ASP A 57 -23.57 3.50 12.29
C ASP A 57 -24.45 2.83 11.21
N THR A 58 -23.97 2.76 9.97
CA THR A 58 -24.63 2.01 8.90
C THR A 58 -24.68 0.51 9.25
N LEU A 59 -23.55 -0.08 9.67
CA LEU A 59 -23.53 -1.47 10.12
C LEU A 59 -24.44 -1.71 11.36
N ARG A 60 -24.51 -0.75 12.28
CA ARG A 60 -25.44 -0.82 13.43
C ARG A 60 -26.89 -0.89 12.97
N ARG A 61 -27.29 -0.09 12.01
CA ARG A 61 -28.64 -0.07 11.48
C ARG A 61 -28.98 -1.38 10.76
N ASP A 62 -28.06 -1.85 9.92
CA ASP A 62 -28.30 -2.95 9.00
C ASP A 62 -28.03 -4.33 9.66
N HIS A 63 -27.09 -4.40 10.61
CA HIS A 63 -26.66 -5.63 11.30
C HIS A 63 -26.53 -5.44 12.83
N PRO A 64 -27.62 -5.00 13.55
CA PRO A 64 -27.52 -4.62 14.96
C PRO A 64 -27.08 -5.75 15.88
N LYS A 65 -27.60 -6.97 15.68
CA LYS A 65 -27.22 -8.13 16.51
C LYS A 65 -25.78 -8.58 16.32
N PRO A 66 -25.28 -8.79 15.06
CA PRO A 66 -23.86 -9.09 14.84
C PRO A 66 -22.93 -8.00 15.37
N LEU A 67 -23.25 -6.71 15.14
CA LEU A 67 -22.40 -5.61 15.63
C LEU A 67 -22.34 -5.55 17.18
N SER A 68 -23.46 -5.81 17.88
CA SER A 68 -23.49 -5.82 19.34
C SER A 68 -22.59 -6.89 19.96
N ALA A 69 -22.27 -7.95 19.21
CA ALA A 69 -21.45 -9.08 19.62
C ALA A 69 -19.98 -8.97 19.17
N VAL A 70 -19.52 -7.78 18.75
CA VAL A 70 -18.13 -7.57 18.35
C VAL A 70 -17.21 -7.67 19.58
N ASP A 71 -16.22 -8.55 19.48
CA ASP A 71 -15.21 -8.79 20.51
C ASP A 71 -13.94 -7.99 20.27
N GLY A 72 -13.59 -7.75 19.01
CA GLY A 72 -12.39 -7.06 18.61
C GLY A 72 -12.57 -6.17 17.37
N ILE A 73 -11.83 -5.06 17.35
CA ILE A 73 -11.75 -4.10 16.23
C ILE A 73 -10.31 -4.05 15.74
N GLY A 74 -10.10 -4.18 14.44
CA GLY A 74 -8.82 -3.97 13.80
C GLY A 74 -8.87 -2.78 12.85
N LEU A 75 -7.76 -2.08 12.73
CA LEU A 75 -7.62 -0.92 11.85
C LEU A 75 -6.57 -1.20 10.78
N SER A 76 -6.87 -0.81 9.57
CA SER A 76 -5.95 -0.67 8.44
C SER A 76 -6.01 0.76 7.95
N GLY A 77 -4.95 1.29 7.35
CA GLY A 77 -5.04 2.63 6.80
C GLY A 77 -3.90 3.01 5.88
N GLN A 78 -4.15 4.06 5.08
CA GLN A 78 -3.12 4.70 4.26
C GLN A 78 -1.93 5.09 5.12
N MET A 79 -0.75 4.73 4.65
CA MET A 79 0.51 4.97 5.37
C MET A 79 1.00 6.41 5.20
N HIS A 80 1.99 6.79 5.99
CA HIS A 80 2.82 7.99 5.82
C HIS A 80 2.15 9.33 6.12
N GLY A 81 0.83 9.41 6.29
CA GLY A 81 0.14 10.66 6.61
C GLY A 81 0.63 11.24 7.94
N ALA A 82 0.90 12.55 7.98
CA ALA A 82 1.41 13.20 9.19
C ALA A 82 0.28 13.92 9.96
N VAL A 83 -0.22 13.32 11.03
CA VAL A 83 -1.15 13.96 11.97
C VAL A 83 -0.36 14.55 13.13
N LEU A 84 -0.35 15.87 13.25
CA LEU A 84 0.43 16.60 14.24
C LEU A 84 -0.48 17.04 15.38
N LEU A 85 -0.19 16.61 16.60
CA LEU A 85 -0.96 16.94 17.79
C LEU A 85 -0.16 17.85 18.73
N ASP A 86 -0.85 18.81 19.38
CA ASP A 86 -0.30 19.54 20.50
C ASP A 86 -0.43 18.76 21.84
N ARG A 87 0.03 19.35 22.94
CA ARG A 87 -0.01 18.72 24.28
C ARG A 87 -1.43 18.43 24.77
N ALA A 88 -2.43 19.09 24.22
CA ALA A 88 -3.85 18.85 24.55
C ALA A 88 -4.47 17.74 23.67
N GLY A 89 -3.73 17.21 22.72
CA GLY A 89 -4.22 16.22 21.73
C GLY A 89 -5.00 16.86 20.58
N THR A 90 -4.89 18.18 20.40
CA THR A 90 -5.57 18.92 19.31
C THR A 90 -4.76 18.81 18.03
N VAL A 91 -5.43 18.49 16.91
CA VAL A 91 -4.83 18.49 15.58
C VAL A 91 -4.41 19.91 15.19
N LEU A 92 -3.15 20.06 14.79
CA LEU A 92 -2.54 21.36 14.50
C LEU A 92 -2.78 21.85 13.08
N ARG A 93 -3.00 20.92 12.14
CA ARG A 93 -3.21 21.17 10.71
C ARG A 93 -3.81 19.96 10.00
N PRO A 94 -4.36 20.09 8.77
CA PRO A 94 -4.68 18.95 7.93
C PRO A 94 -3.47 18.03 7.71
N ALA A 95 -3.67 16.72 7.65
CA ALA A 95 -2.60 15.75 7.45
C ALA A 95 -2.07 15.83 6.02
N ILE A 96 -0.74 15.95 5.88
CA ILE A 96 -0.04 15.85 4.59
C ILE A 96 0.02 14.36 4.22
N LEU A 97 -0.55 14.00 3.06
CA LEU A 97 -0.73 12.60 2.65
C LEU A 97 0.49 11.99 1.97
N TRP A 98 0.43 10.68 1.72
CA TRP A 98 1.49 9.88 1.09
C TRP A 98 1.83 10.28 -0.37
N ASN A 99 0.86 10.84 -1.09
CA ASN A 99 0.98 11.29 -2.48
C ASN A 99 1.29 12.79 -2.63
N ASP A 100 1.64 13.46 -1.51
CA ASP A 100 2.12 14.83 -1.49
C ASP A 100 3.61 14.88 -1.85
N VAL A 101 4.02 15.85 -2.66
CA VAL A 101 5.41 15.95 -3.14
C VAL A 101 6.13 17.21 -2.65
N ARG A 102 5.49 18.02 -1.78
CA ARG A 102 6.03 19.31 -1.31
C ARG A 102 7.38 19.19 -0.61
N SER A 103 7.64 18.09 0.09
CA SER A 103 8.86 17.85 0.87
C SER A 103 10.01 17.19 0.10
N ALA A 104 10.04 17.35 -1.23
CA ALA A 104 11.08 16.74 -2.07
C ALA A 104 12.49 17.28 -1.79
N ALA A 105 12.61 18.57 -1.41
CA ALA A 105 13.89 19.17 -1.02
C ALA A 105 14.38 18.61 0.32
N GLU A 106 13.47 18.40 1.26
CA GLU A 106 13.75 17.93 2.61
C GLU A 106 14.21 16.47 2.63
N CYS A 107 13.88 15.67 1.59
CA CYS A 107 14.43 14.31 1.44
C CYS A 107 15.97 14.34 1.36
N ARG A 108 16.55 15.24 0.57
CA ARG A 108 18.02 15.39 0.46
C ARG A 108 18.63 15.88 1.77
N THR A 109 17.99 16.82 2.42
CA THR A 109 18.41 17.32 3.75
C THR A 109 18.43 16.20 4.77
N LEU A 110 17.37 15.37 4.80
CA LEU A 110 17.25 14.24 5.73
C LEU A 110 18.37 13.21 5.53
N GLU A 111 18.62 12.80 4.27
CA GLU A 111 19.71 11.85 3.97
C GLU A 111 21.09 12.41 4.26
N ALA A 112 21.32 13.71 4.05
CA ALA A 112 22.58 14.37 4.39
C ALA A 112 22.78 14.47 5.91
N THR A 113 21.71 14.70 6.68
CA THR A 113 21.76 14.83 8.15
C THR A 113 21.85 13.47 8.84
N CYS A 114 21.27 12.42 8.26
CA CYS A 114 21.33 11.04 8.75
C CYS A 114 21.90 10.11 7.66
N PRO A 115 23.23 10.01 7.49
CA PRO A 115 23.85 9.19 6.44
C PRO A 115 23.48 7.70 6.52
N ASP A 116 23.17 7.20 7.71
CA ASP A 116 22.72 5.82 7.94
C ASP A 116 21.23 5.59 7.69
N LEU A 117 20.47 6.61 7.29
CA LEU A 117 19.00 6.54 7.17
C LEU A 117 18.54 5.31 6.36
N ARG A 118 19.15 5.09 5.20
CA ARG A 118 18.79 3.97 4.30
C ARG A 118 19.08 2.61 4.92
N ARG A 119 20.13 2.49 5.72
CA ARG A 119 20.47 1.26 6.44
C ARG A 119 19.49 1.00 7.57
N ILE A 120 19.14 2.03 8.33
CA ILE A 120 18.21 1.97 9.47
C ILE A 120 16.80 1.64 8.98
N THR A 121 16.31 2.37 7.99
CA THR A 121 14.92 2.30 7.57
C THR A 121 14.66 1.34 6.41
N GLY A 122 15.72 0.92 5.69
CA GLY A 122 15.62 0.10 4.49
C GLY A 122 15.09 0.84 3.27
N ASN A 123 14.95 2.16 3.33
CA ASN A 123 14.26 2.94 2.31
C ASN A 123 15.05 4.21 1.94
N ILE A 124 14.85 4.69 0.71
CA ILE A 124 15.27 6.02 0.28
C ILE A 124 14.29 7.03 0.86
N ALA A 125 14.78 8.21 1.27
CA ALA A 125 13.89 9.31 1.61
C ALA A 125 13.10 9.77 0.37
N MET A 126 11.79 9.68 0.44
CA MET A 126 10.85 10.14 -0.59
C MET A 126 9.84 11.10 0.03
N PRO A 127 9.30 12.08 -0.72
CA PRO A 127 8.39 13.09 -0.17
C PRO A 127 7.09 12.49 0.39
N GLY A 128 6.70 11.30 -0.09
CA GLY A 128 5.55 10.57 0.43
C GLY A 128 5.70 10.07 1.87
N PHE A 129 6.91 9.84 2.38
CA PHE A 129 7.16 9.41 3.75
C PHE A 129 6.92 10.53 4.79
N THR A 130 6.79 10.17 6.07
CA THR A 130 6.41 11.11 7.14
C THR A 130 7.53 12.07 7.51
N ALA A 131 8.76 11.57 7.70
CA ALA A 131 9.88 12.37 8.20
C ALA A 131 10.22 13.61 7.35
N PRO A 132 10.27 13.56 6.00
CA PRO A 132 10.50 14.75 5.19
C PRO A 132 9.42 15.81 5.36
N LYS A 133 8.16 15.43 5.59
CA LYS A 133 7.05 16.35 5.81
C LYS A 133 7.23 17.16 7.08
N LEU A 134 7.79 16.56 8.13
CA LEU A 134 8.09 17.27 9.39
C LEU A 134 9.20 18.31 9.22
N LEU A 135 10.22 18.03 8.42
CA LEU A 135 11.23 19.03 8.04
C LEU A 135 10.60 20.18 7.26
N TRP A 136 9.71 19.87 6.31
CA TRP A 136 8.96 20.89 5.57
C TRP A 136 8.13 21.75 6.51
N VAL A 137 7.35 21.15 7.43
CA VAL A 137 6.56 21.89 8.42
C VAL A 137 7.45 22.77 9.30
N LYS A 138 8.61 22.26 9.73
CA LYS A 138 9.57 23.08 10.50
C LYS A 138 10.02 24.30 9.72
N GLN A 139 10.32 24.16 8.44
CA GLN A 139 10.84 25.24 7.60
C GLN A 139 9.78 26.24 7.20
N HIS A 140 8.58 25.77 6.83
CA HIS A 140 7.53 26.61 6.23
C HIS A 140 6.42 26.99 7.20
N GLU A 141 6.23 26.25 8.29
CA GLU A 141 5.21 26.45 9.31
C GLU A 141 5.80 26.36 10.73
N PRO A 142 6.87 27.16 11.05
CA PRO A 142 7.62 26.98 12.30
C PRO A 142 6.77 27.17 13.56
N ALA A 143 5.73 27.99 13.52
CA ALA A 143 4.81 28.17 14.63
C ALA A 143 3.97 26.90 14.92
N ILE A 144 3.63 26.12 13.87
CA ILE A 144 2.98 24.82 14.02
C ILE A 144 4.00 23.82 14.58
N PHE A 145 5.20 23.74 13.97
CA PHE A 145 6.23 22.80 14.41
C PHE A 145 6.58 22.96 15.89
N ALA A 146 6.69 24.18 16.38
CA ALA A 146 7.00 24.48 17.78
C ALA A 146 5.93 23.96 18.79
N ARG A 147 4.72 23.69 18.32
CA ARG A 147 3.62 23.15 19.12
C ARG A 147 3.48 21.65 19.03
N VAL A 148 4.19 20.97 18.12
CA VAL A 148 4.10 19.51 17.95
C VAL A 148 4.56 18.82 19.21
N ALA A 149 3.65 18.10 19.87
CA ALA A 149 3.93 17.27 21.02
C ALA A 149 3.88 15.77 20.70
N MET A 150 3.10 15.39 19.67
CA MET A 150 2.94 14.01 19.23
C MET A 150 2.74 13.96 17.72
N VAL A 151 3.34 12.98 17.06
CA VAL A 151 3.13 12.68 15.64
C VAL A 151 2.47 11.31 15.53
N LEU A 152 1.32 11.24 14.88
CA LEU A 152 0.61 10.00 14.62
C LEU A 152 0.42 9.81 13.11
N LEU A 153 0.30 8.54 12.69
CA LEU A 153 -0.20 8.21 11.36
C LEU A 153 -1.74 8.16 11.36
N PRO A 154 -2.41 8.18 10.20
CA PRO A 154 -3.87 8.26 10.12
C PRO A 154 -4.58 7.20 10.97
N LYS A 155 -4.17 5.95 10.86
CA LYS A 155 -4.71 4.82 11.62
C LYS A 155 -4.48 4.99 13.14
N ALA A 156 -3.28 5.39 13.54
CA ALA A 156 -2.93 5.62 14.95
C ALA A 156 -3.71 6.78 15.56
N TYR A 157 -3.97 7.85 14.80
CA TYR A 157 -4.85 8.94 15.23
C TYR A 157 -6.28 8.45 15.49
N ILE A 158 -6.83 7.65 14.61
CA ILE A 158 -8.16 7.07 14.82
C ILE A 158 -8.16 6.14 16.04
N ARG A 159 -7.12 5.31 16.22
CA ARG A 159 -6.99 4.49 17.44
C ARG A 159 -6.96 5.34 18.69
N TYR A 160 -6.19 6.43 18.69
CA TYR A 160 -6.16 7.38 19.79
C TYR A 160 -7.56 7.91 20.12
N ARG A 161 -8.34 8.30 19.13
CA ARG A 161 -9.74 8.76 19.30
C ARG A 161 -10.66 7.65 19.82
N LEU A 162 -10.43 6.38 19.46
CA LEU A 162 -11.24 5.24 19.86
C LEU A 162 -10.90 4.75 21.27
N THR A 163 -9.66 4.94 21.75
CA THR A 163 -9.16 4.30 22.98
C THR A 163 -8.55 5.25 23.99
N GLY A 164 -8.11 6.43 23.58
CA GLY A 164 -7.25 7.32 24.36
C GLY A 164 -5.77 6.92 24.39
N ALA A 165 -5.38 5.79 23.77
CA ALA A 165 -4.01 5.28 23.80
C ALA A 165 -3.17 5.79 22.62
N LEU A 166 -1.98 6.33 22.92
CA LEU A 166 -0.99 6.77 21.94
C LEU A 166 -0.11 5.57 21.54
N ILE A 167 -0.56 4.81 20.59
CA ILE A 167 0.06 3.56 20.13
C ILE A 167 0.18 3.56 18.61
N GLU A 168 1.30 3.06 18.09
CA GLU A 168 1.51 2.74 16.68
C GLU A 168 1.94 1.28 16.55
N GLU A 169 1.86 0.71 15.33
CA GLU A 169 2.31 -0.64 15.08
C GLU A 169 3.42 -0.69 14.02
N MET A 170 4.14 -1.81 14.00
CA MET A 170 5.41 -1.94 13.29
C MET A 170 5.33 -1.69 11.80
N SER A 171 4.27 -2.16 11.10
CA SER A 171 4.22 -2.06 9.64
C SER A 171 3.98 -0.62 9.18
N ASP A 172 3.11 0.11 9.85
CA ASP A 172 2.82 1.51 9.55
C ASP A 172 3.96 2.43 10.03
N ALA A 173 4.51 2.16 11.24
CA ALA A 173 5.68 2.87 11.76
C ALA A 173 6.89 2.80 10.81
N SER A 174 7.07 1.69 10.08
CA SER A 174 8.11 1.54 9.06
C SER A 174 8.02 2.61 7.96
N GLY A 175 6.80 3.06 7.66
CA GLY A 175 6.53 4.12 6.69
C GLY A 175 6.80 5.54 7.16
N THR A 176 7.33 5.73 8.38
CA THR A 176 7.67 7.06 8.90
C THR A 176 9.05 7.55 8.49
N LEU A 177 10.00 6.66 8.19
CA LEU A 177 11.45 6.87 8.14
C LEU A 177 12.06 7.23 9.51
N TRP A 178 11.41 6.86 10.62
CA TRP A 178 11.95 6.98 11.98
C TRP A 178 12.14 5.63 12.66
N LEU A 179 11.51 4.57 12.13
CA LEU A 179 11.69 3.21 12.67
C LEU A 179 13.04 2.62 12.20
N ASP A 180 13.81 2.07 13.12
CA ASP A 180 14.80 1.04 12.78
C ASP A 180 14.04 -0.24 12.47
N VAL A 181 13.88 -0.51 11.19
CA VAL A 181 13.03 -1.61 10.69
C VAL A 181 13.62 -2.97 11.08
N GLY A 182 14.94 -3.07 11.14
CA GLY A 182 15.63 -4.28 11.57
C GLY A 182 15.46 -4.55 13.07
N ALA A 183 15.60 -3.50 13.88
CA ALA A 183 15.44 -3.58 15.35
C ALA A 183 13.98 -3.56 15.81
N ARG A 184 13.04 -3.14 14.95
CA ARG A 184 11.61 -2.97 15.27
C ARG A 184 11.40 -1.96 16.41
N ASP A 185 12.14 -0.86 16.40
CA ASP A 185 12.06 0.21 17.41
C ASP A 185 12.36 1.57 16.79
N TRP A 186 11.95 2.65 17.45
CA TRP A 186 12.27 4.01 17.01
C TRP A 186 13.76 4.26 16.97
N SER A 187 14.27 4.88 15.92
CA SER A 187 15.66 5.27 15.77
C SER A 187 15.88 6.69 16.28
N ASP A 188 16.66 6.84 17.35
CA ASP A 188 17.00 8.16 17.90
C ASP A 188 17.76 9.02 16.88
N ALA A 189 18.61 8.41 16.04
CA ALA A 189 19.35 9.12 14.98
C ALA A 189 18.42 9.67 13.89
N ALA A 190 17.46 8.87 13.43
CA ALA A 190 16.48 9.29 12.42
C ALA A 190 15.51 10.35 12.98
N LEU A 191 15.09 10.23 14.23
CA LEU A 191 14.27 11.23 14.92
C LEU A 191 15.01 12.55 15.08
N ALA A 192 16.25 12.52 15.57
CA ALA A 192 17.09 13.72 15.74
C ALA A 192 17.32 14.46 14.43
N ALA A 193 17.44 13.76 13.29
CA ALA A 193 17.57 14.37 11.98
C ALA A 193 16.36 15.22 11.55
N THR A 194 15.19 14.98 12.16
CA THR A 194 13.98 15.80 11.99
C THR A 194 13.67 16.71 13.17
N HIS A 195 14.66 16.88 14.09
CA HIS A 195 14.53 17.66 15.31
C HIS A 195 13.43 17.17 16.28
N LEU A 196 13.13 15.89 16.23
CA LEU A 196 12.20 15.21 17.13
C LEU A 196 12.97 14.27 18.06
N SER A 197 12.28 13.73 19.05
CA SER A 197 12.77 12.71 19.95
C SER A 197 11.66 11.68 20.21
N ARG A 198 11.97 10.59 20.92
CA ARG A 198 11.00 9.56 21.31
C ARG A 198 9.79 10.13 22.08
N ALA A 199 9.92 11.30 22.72
CA ALA A 199 8.82 11.95 23.42
C ALA A 199 7.68 12.38 22.49
N ALA A 200 7.96 12.56 21.19
CA ALA A 200 6.96 12.89 20.18
C ALA A 200 6.41 11.66 19.43
N MET A 201 6.82 10.46 19.84
CA MET A 201 6.44 9.20 19.19
C MET A 201 5.51 8.37 20.08
N PRO A 202 4.49 7.69 19.52
CA PRO A 202 3.66 6.75 20.24
C PRO A 202 4.45 5.49 20.64
N ALA A 203 3.92 4.73 21.61
CA ALA A 203 4.45 3.41 21.95
C ALA A 203 4.22 2.43 20.77
N LEU A 204 5.16 1.50 20.57
CA LEU A 204 5.10 0.51 19.49
C LEU A 204 4.52 -0.81 20.00
N VAL A 205 3.69 -1.44 19.15
CA VAL A 205 3.17 -2.80 19.36
C VAL A 205 3.22 -3.60 18.05
N GLU A 206 3.04 -4.91 18.15
CA GLU A 206 2.82 -5.75 16.96
C GLU A 206 1.39 -5.60 16.43
N GLY A 207 1.19 -5.86 15.14
CA GLY A 207 -0.12 -5.67 14.50
C GLY A 207 -1.24 -6.52 15.08
N ASN A 208 -0.92 -7.73 15.56
CA ASN A 208 -1.85 -8.65 16.23
C ASN A 208 -1.87 -8.53 17.75
N ALA A 209 -1.16 -7.56 18.35
CA ALA A 209 -1.20 -7.31 19.77
C ALA A 209 -2.42 -6.46 20.17
N GLN A 210 -2.80 -6.52 21.43
CA GLN A 210 -3.82 -5.62 21.99
C GLN A 210 -3.26 -4.19 22.08
N ALA A 211 -4.03 -3.22 21.60
CA ALA A 211 -3.64 -1.81 21.52
C ALA A 211 -4.70 -0.87 22.10
N GLY A 212 -5.38 -1.33 23.13
CA GLY A 212 -6.40 -0.59 23.86
C GLY A 212 -7.77 -1.23 23.82
N THR A 213 -8.73 -0.56 24.44
CA THR A 213 -10.14 -0.97 24.49
C THR A 213 -11.01 0.21 24.07
N LEU A 214 -12.06 -0.06 23.32
CA LEU A 214 -12.98 0.98 22.85
C LEU A 214 -13.56 1.77 24.03
N VAL A 215 -13.58 3.11 23.92
CA VAL A 215 -14.16 3.95 24.96
C VAL A 215 -15.65 3.62 25.17
N PRO A 216 -16.15 3.58 26.43
CA PRO A 216 -17.51 3.15 26.74
C PRO A 216 -18.62 3.92 26.00
N ALA A 217 -18.41 5.20 25.76
CA ALA A 217 -19.38 6.04 25.04
C ALA A 217 -19.63 5.56 23.60
N LEU A 218 -18.61 5.10 22.89
CA LEU A 218 -18.74 4.56 21.53
C LEU A 218 -19.32 3.14 21.57
N ALA A 219 -18.94 2.31 22.52
CA ALA A 219 -19.55 0.99 22.71
C ALA A 219 -21.07 1.13 22.93
N ALA A 220 -21.50 2.07 23.76
CA ALA A 220 -22.90 2.39 23.97
C ALA A 220 -23.59 2.92 22.71
N ARG A 221 -22.94 3.86 21.98
CA ARG A 221 -23.44 4.39 20.69
C ARG A 221 -23.75 3.27 19.72
N TRP A 222 -22.87 2.27 19.63
CA TRP A 222 -23.02 1.16 18.66
C TRP A 222 -23.80 -0.04 19.21
N GLY A 223 -24.28 0.05 20.46
CA GLY A 223 -25.07 -1.00 21.11
C GLY A 223 -24.29 -2.26 21.42
N MET A 224 -22.97 -2.13 21.59
CA MET A 224 -22.09 -3.26 21.90
C MET A 224 -22.29 -3.70 23.34
N THR A 225 -22.35 -5.01 23.58
CA THR A 225 -22.60 -5.59 24.91
C THR A 225 -21.45 -5.40 25.88
N ARG A 226 -20.24 -5.24 25.35
CA ARG A 226 -19.01 -4.91 26.09
C ARG A 226 -18.08 -4.08 25.18
N PRO A 227 -17.22 -3.23 25.72
CA PRO A 227 -16.22 -2.55 24.92
C PRO A 227 -15.25 -3.56 24.28
N PRO A 228 -15.14 -3.62 22.92
CA PRO A 228 -14.21 -4.52 22.24
C PRO A 228 -12.77 -4.09 22.42
N VAL A 229 -11.85 -5.06 22.30
CA VAL A 229 -10.40 -4.85 22.25
C VAL A 229 -10.03 -4.29 20.86
N LEU A 230 -9.10 -3.32 20.81
CA LEU A 230 -8.49 -2.87 19.56
C LEU A 230 -7.15 -3.60 19.36
N ALA A 231 -6.93 -4.08 18.15
CA ALA A 231 -5.64 -4.63 17.72
C ALA A 231 -4.66 -3.52 17.32
N GLY A 232 -3.37 -3.83 17.25
CA GLY A 232 -2.35 -2.97 16.63
C GLY A 232 -2.69 -2.58 15.21
N GLY A 233 -3.34 -3.46 14.46
CA GLY A 233 -3.73 -3.21 13.07
C GLY A 233 -2.55 -3.28 12.12
N ALA A 234 -2.65 -2.59 10.97
CA ALA A 234 -1.57 -2.57 9.99
C ALA A 234 -1.66 -1.37 9.03
N GLY A 235 -0.55 -0.98 8.42
CA GLY A 235 -0.57 -0.21 7.18
C GLY A 235 -1.30 -0.98 6.06
N ASP A 236 -1.87 -0.29 5.10
CA ASP A 236 -2.79 -0.85 4.09
C ASP A 236 -2.24 -2.08 3.35
N ASN A 237 -0.97 -2.03 2.90
CA ASN A 237 -0.34 -3.15 2.18
C ASN A 237 -0.15 -4.37 3.08
N ALA A 238 0.31 -4.18 4.32
CA ALA A 238 0.48 -5.26 5.28
C ALA A 238 -0.87 -5.84 5.73
N ALA A 239 -1.90 -5.01 5.92
CA ALA A 239 -3.26 -5.47 6.17
C ALA A 239 -3.82 -6.27 4.98
N GLY A 240 -3.59 -5.81 3.76
CA GLY A 240 -3.91 -6.56 2.53
C GLY A 240 -3.24 -7.92 2.50
N ALA A 241 -1.95 -7.99 2.84
CA ALA A 241 -1.20 -9.24 2.94
C ALA A 241 -1.81 -10.21 3.98
N VAL A 242 -2.14 -9.72 5.18
CA VAL A 242 -2.85 -10.51 6.21
C VAL A 242 -4.20 -11.00 5.68
N GLY A 243 -4.95 -10.16 4.96
CA GLY A 243 -6.22 -10.51 4.33
C GLY A 243 -6.08 -11.61 3.26
N LEU A 244 -4.95 -11.65 2.55
CA LEU A 244 -4.62 -12.65 1.55
C LEU A 244 -3.98 -13.92 2.14
N GLY A 245 -3.63 -13.90 3.43
CA GLY A 245 -2.87 -14.98 4.05
C GLY A 245 -1.39 -14.99 3.64
N ALA A 246 -0.89 -13.91 3.06
CA ALA A 246 0.52 -13.76 2.66
C ALA A 246 1.37 -13.35 3.85
N ILE A 247 1.58 -14.26 4.79
CA ILE A 247 2.24 -14.03 6.08
C ILE A 247 3.52 -14.85 6.28
N ARG A 248 3.78 -15.82 5.41
CA ARG A 248 4.97 -16.69 5.48
C ARG A 248 6.04 -16.20 4.51
N PRO A 249 7.33 -16.40 4.82
CA PRO A 249 8.40 -16.08 3.89
C PRO A 249 8.20 -16.72 2.52
N GLY A 250 8.25 -15.90 1.46
CA GLY A 250 8.00 -16.31 0.08
C GLY A 250 6.55 -16.11 -0.39
N ASP A 251 5.58 -15.94 0.52
CA ASP A 251 4.21 -15.58 0.11
C ASP A 251 4.24 -14.22 -0.60
N ALA A 252 3.67 -14.18 -1.81
CA ALA A 252 3.73 -13.00 -2.65
C ALA A 252 2.39 -12.69 -3.33
N PHE A 253 2.20 -11.42 -3.65
CA PHE A 253 1.10 -11.00 -4.52
C PHE A 253 1.52 -9.87 -5.47
N VAL A 254 0.83 -9.83 -6.61
CA VAL A 254 0.91 -8.73 -7.57
C VAL A 254 -0.39 -7.94 -7.51
N SER A 255 -0.32 -6.67 -7.13
CA SER A 255 -1.47 -5.76 -7.12
C SER A 255 -1.52 -4.96 -8.41
N LEU A 256 -2.65 -5.03 -9.11
CA LEU A 256 -2.95 -4.30 -10.35
C LEU A 256 -4.02 -3.25 -10.09
N GLY A 257 -3.68 -2.26 -9.27
CA GLY A 257 -4.48 -1.06 -9.02
C GLY A 257 -4.07 0.09 -9.95
N THR A 258 -4.37 1.33 -9.58
CA THR A 258 -3.89 2.53 -10.27
C THR A 258 -2.37 2.47 -10.47
N SER A 259 -1.63 2.19 -9.41
CA SER A 259 -0.23 1.76 -9.41
C SER A 259 -0.13 0.24 -9.30
N GLY A 260 1.07 -0.33 -9.56
CA GLY A 260 1.35 -1.76 -9.40
C GLY A 260 2.30 -2.02 -8.24
N VAL A 261 2.11 -3.15 -7.58
CA VAL A 261 2.99 -3.59 -6.48
C VAL A 261 3.31 -5.07 -6.66
N VAL A 262 4.58 -5.41 -6.59
CA VAL A 262 5.03 -6.79 -6.33
C VAL A 262 5.44 -6.85 -4.86
N PHE A 263 4.63 -7.52 -4.06
CA PHE A 263 4.81 -7.68 -2.62
C PHE A 263 5.34 -9.08 -2.31
N VAL A 264 6.24 -9.19 -1.34
CA VAL A 264 6.70 -10.48 -0.83
C VAL A 264 6.99 -10.40 0.66
N THR A 265 6.51 -11.39 1.41
CA THR A 265 6.83 -11.58 2.83
C THR A 265 8.23 -12.19 2.98
N THR A 266 9.00 -11.70 3.96
CA THR A 266 10.37 -12.15 4.23
C THR A 266 10.56 -12.54 5.71
N ASP A 267 11.51 -13.45 5.97
CA ASP A 267 11.88 -13.95 7.30
C ASP A 267 12.77 -13.00 8.11
N ARG A 268 13.27 -11.95 7.45
CA ARG A 268 14.19 -10.97 8.03
C ARG A 268 14.15 -9.66 7.24
N PHE A 269 14.66 -8.61 7.84
CA PHE A 269 14.87 -7.33 7.19
C PHE A 269 15.89 -7.47 6.04
N ARG A 270 15.47 -7.13 4.82
CA ARG A 270 16.27 -7.21 3.59
C ARG A 270 16.21 -5.88 2.84
N PRO A 271 16.94 -4.86 3.27
CA PRO A 271 16.92 -3.55 2.61
C PRO A 271 17.60 -3.60 1.24
N TRP A 272 16.97 -2.99 0.22
CA TRP A 272 17.54 -2.82 -1.11
C TRP A 272 17.20 -1.43 -1.68
N PRO A 273 17.62 -0.35 -1.00
CA PRO A 273 17.26 1.00 -1.38
C PRO A 273 17.86 1.43 -2.72
N GLN A 274 18.94 0.79 -3.21
CA GLN A 274 19.59 1.10 -4.49
C GLN A 274 18.64 1.02 -5.68
N ALA A 275 17.69 0.10 -5.64
CA ALA A 275 16.66 -0.08 -6.66
C ALA A 275 15.28 0.42 -6.21
N ALA A 276 15.21 1.29 -5.20
CA ALA A 276 13.96 1.81 -4.63
C ALA A 276 12.96 0.71 -4.24
N VAL A 277 13.47 -0.43 -3.78
CA VAL A 277 12.68 -1.48 -3.15
C VAL A 277 12.34 -1.03 -1.73
N HIS A 278 11.06 -1.07 -1.37
CA HIS A 278 10.64 -0.83 0.00
C HIS A 278 10.87 -2.07 0.86
N ALA A 279 11.38 -1.87 2.07
CA ALA A 279 11.52 -2.91 3.08
C ALA A 279 10.90 -2.41 4.39
N PHE A 280 9.86 -3.11 4.87
CA PHE A 280 9.09 -2.73 6.05
C PHE A 280 8.89 -3.92 6.98
N CYS A 281 8.57 -3.66 8.24
CA CYS A 281 8.00 -4.68 9.11
C CYS A 281 6.65 -5.15 8.55
N HIS A 282 6.35 -6.43 8.69
CA HIS A 282 5.01 -6.95 8.45
C HIS A 282 4.12 -6.72 9.70
N ALA A 283 2.80 -6.83 9.54
CA ALA A 283 1.85 -6.76 10.66
C ALA A 283 1.89 -7.99 11.58
N VAL A 284 2.54 -9.06 11.14
CA VAL A 284 2.75 -10.29 11.92
C VAL A 284 4.12 -10.21 12.60
N PRO A 285 4.23 -10.60 13.91
CA PRO A 285 5.47 -10.53 14.64
C PRO A 285 6.64 -11.25 13.96
N HIS A 286 7.85 -10.70 14.13
CA HIS A 286 9.11 -11.28 13.60
C HIS A 286 9.12 -11.53 12.10
N THR A 287 8.32 -10.78 11.36
CA THR A 287 8.18 -10.89 9.91
C THR A 287 8.35 -9.52 9.28
N TRP A 288 8.88 -9.48 8.07
CA TRP A 288 9.05 -8.28 7.25
C TRP A 288 8.45 -8.49 5.89
N HIS A 289 8.41 -7.46 5.07
CA HIS A 289 8.06 -7.57 3.68
C HIS A 289 8.86 -6.60 2.81
N GLN A 290 8.98 -6.94 1.55
CA GLN A 290 9.52 -6.07 0.53
C GLN A 290 8.47 -5.75 -0.51
N MET A 291 8.61 -4.59 -1.15
CA MET A 291 7.75 -4.19 -2.28
C MET A 291 8.58 -3.55 -3.38
N GLY A 292 8.41 -4.06 -4.60
CA GLY A 292 8.68 -3.31 -5.83
C GLY A 292 7.42 -2.58 -6.26
N VAL A 293 7.52 -1.29 -6.56
CA VAL A 293 6.36 -0.45 -6.88
C VAL A 293 6.54 0.22 -8.24
N THR A 294 5.56 0.05 -9.13
CA THR A 294 5.42 0.85 -10.36
C THR A 294 4.29 1.86 -10.22
N LEU A 295 4.50 3.09 -10.70
CA LEU A 295 3.57 4.20 -10.48
C LEU A 295 2.36 4.19 -11.42
N SER A 296 2.40 3.43 -12.50
CA SER A 296 1.33 3.36 -13.50
C SER A 296 1.07 1.92 -13.92
N ALA A 297 0.06 1.28 -13.35
CA ALA A 297 -0.39 -0.06 -13.71
C ALA A 297 -1.76 -0.01 -14.41
N ALA A 298 -2.87 -0.25 -13.73
CA ALA A 298 -4.20 -0.15 -14.35
C ALA A 298 -4.50 1.27 -14.85
N SER A 299 -3.91 2.30 -14.25
CA SER A 299 -4.01 3.66 -14.77
C SER A 299 -3.46 3.83 -16.19
N SER A 300 -2.53 2.98 -16.65
CA SER A 300 -2.05 3.01 -18.03
C SER A 300 -3.14 2.59 -19.02
N LEU A 301 -3.95 1.58 -18.67
CA LEU A 301 -5.09 1.17 -19.47
C LEU A 301 -6.21 2.23 -19.41
N SER A 302 -6.47 2.82 -18.24
CA SER A 302 -7.44 3.91 -18.09
C SER A 302 -7.03 5.15 -18.91
N TRP A 303 -5.75 5.51 -18.90
CA TRP A 303 -5.21 6.58 -19.74
C TRP A 303 -5.42 6.25 -21.23
N TRP A 304 -5.11 5.03 -21.66
CA TRP A 304 -5.27 4.59 -23.05
C TRP A 304 -6.75 4.57 -23.46
N SER A 305 -7.65 4.17 -22.58
CA SER A 305 -9.10 4.29 -22.74
C SER A 305 -9.52 5.73 -23.03
N GLY A 306 -9.01 6.69 -22.25
CA GLY A 306 -9.24 8.13 -22.48
C GLY A 306 -8.71 8.63 -23.82
N VAL A 307 -7.51 8.18 -24.24
CA VAL A 307 -6.90 8.56 -25.53
C VAL A 307 -7.70 8.02 -26.72
N THR A 308 -8.19 6.79 -26.63
CA THR A 308 -8.90 6.12 -27.73
C THR A 308 -10.40 6.38 -27.75
N GLY A 309 -10.96 6.91 -26.67
CA GLY A 309 -12.42 7.08 -26.50
C GLY A 309 -13.18 5.75 -26.42
N ARG A 310 -12.48 4.64 -26.07
CA ARG A 310 -13.07 3.31 -25.90
C ARG A 310 -13.04 2.90 -24.43
N SER A 311 -14.02 2.12 -24.01
CA SER A 311 -13.99 1.56 -22.65
C SER A 311 -12.83 0.56 -22.48
N GLU A 312 -12.33 0.41 -21.25
CA GLU A 312 -11.30 -0.61 -20.95
C GLU A 312 -11.79 -2.02 -21.32
N ALA A 313 -13.07 -2.32 -21.11
CA ALA A 313 -13.67 -3.60 -21.45
C ALA A 313 -13.64 -3.86 -22.96
N ASP A 314 -13.99 -2.86 -23.80
CA ASP A 314 -13.93 -2.97 -25.26
C ASP A 314 -12.49 -3.18 -25.74
N LEU A 315 -11.55 -2.40 -25.20
CA LEU A 315 -10.13 -2.53 -25.55
C LEU A 315 -9.57 -3.93 -25.23
N LEU A 316 -9.94 -4.49 -24.08
CA LEU A 316 -9.54 -5.84 -23.71
C LEU A 316 -10.22 -6.92 -24.55
N ALA A 317 -11.48 -6.73 -24.91
CA ALA A 317 -12.23 -7.67 -25.77
C ALA A 317 -11.66 -7.74 -27.21
N GLU A 318 -11.12 -6.65 -27.72
CA GLU A 318 -10.47 -6.60 -29.05
C GLU A 318 -9.20 -7.44 -29.15
N LEU A 319 -8.53 -7.76 -28.02
CA LEU A 319 -7.23 -8.45 -28.03
C LEU A 319 -7.33 -9.95 -28.32
N GLY A 320 -8.46 -10.58 -28.04
CA GLY A 320 -8.57 -12.04 -28.08
C GLY A 320 -7.56 -12.69 -27.11
N THR A 321 -6.82 -13.68 -27.60
CA THR A 321 -5.75 -14.36 -26.84
C THR A 321 -4.41 -14.08 -27.52
N PRO A 322 -3.61 -13.11 -27.06
CA PRO A 322 -2.32 -12.80 -27.67
C PRO A 322 -1.35 -13.97 -27.54
N ALA A 323 -0.84 -14.45 -28.69
CA ALA A 323 0.15 -15.53 -28.77
C ALA A 323 1.56 -15.03 -29.09
N THR A 324 1.69 -13.74 -29.49
CA THR A 324 2.95 -13.10 -29.87
C THR A 324 2.99 -11.69 -29.28
N PRO A 325 4.19 -11.11 -29.10
CA PRO A 325 4.32 -9.70 -28.70
C PRO A 325 3.66 -8.74 -29.69
N SER A 326 3.20 -7.60 -29.18
CA SER A 326 2.47 -6.56 -29.92
C SER A 326 3.23 -5.95 -31.12
N GLY A 327 4.55 -6.05 -31.13
CA GLY A 327 5.43 -5.36 -32.08
C GLY A 327 5.87 -3.98 -31.61
N ALA A 328 4.97 -3.14 -31.09
CA ALA A 328 5.31 -1.87 -30.45
C ALA A 328 5.78 -2.07 -29.00
N LEU A 329 6.52 -1.11 -28.47
CA LEU A 329 6.88 -1.01 -27.05
C LEU A 329 6.13 0.16 -26.39
N PHE A 330 5.73 0.00 -25.16
CA PHE A 330 5.19 1.08 -24.33
C PHE A 330 5.94 1.17 -23.01
N LEU A 331 6.40 2.37 -22.66
CA LEU A 331 6.91 2.69 -21.33
C LEU A 331 5.77 3.26 -20.48
N PRO A 332 5.35 2.62 -19.38
CA PRO A 332 4.17 3.04 -18.62
C PRO A 332 4.44 4.22 -17.66
N TYR A 333 5.51 4.98 -17.83
CA TYR A 333 6.00 5.99 -16.88
C TYR A 333 5.21 7.30 -16.90
N LEU A 334 3.87 7.21 -16.94
CA LEU A 334 2.98 8.37 -17.07
C LEU A 334 3.10 9.37 -15.91
N SER A 335 3.54 8.89 -14.72
CA SER A 335 3.73 9.69 -13.51
C SER A 335 5.16 9.61 -12.94
N GLY A 336 6.16 9.38 -13.81
CA GLY A 336 7.48 8.96 -13.36
C GLY A 336 7.52 7.47 -13.04
N GLU A 337 8.63 6.99 -12.45
CA GLU A 337 8.73 5.59 -12.02
C GLU A 337 9.53 5.44 -10.74
N ARG A 338 9.10 4.47 -9.89
CA ARG A 338 9.76 4.17 -8.63
C ARG A 338 10.77 3.04 -8.78
N THR A 339 10.36 1.80 -8.64
CA THR A 339 11.24 0.63 -8.73
C THR A 339 11.49 0.24 -10.19
N PRO A 340 12.75 0.07 -10.63
CA PRO A 340 14.00 0.27 -9.90
C PRO A 340 14.60 1.67 -10.05
N HIS A 341 13.94 2.59 -10.71
CA HIS A 341 14.51 3.80 -11.28
C HIS A 341 14.57 4.99 -10.32
N ASN A 342 13.60 5.11 -9.40
CA ASN A 342 13.39 6.28 -8.53
C ASN A 342 13.52 7.63 -9.29
N ASP A 343 12.79 7.74 -10.41
CA ASP A 343 12.87 8.86 -11.34
C ASP A 343 11.48 9.50 -11.52
N ALA A 344 11.26 10.63 -10.89
CA ALA A 344 10.00 11.37 -10.96
C ALA A 344 9.83 12.13 -12.28
N THR A 345 10.89 12.26 -13.08
CA THR A 345 10.92 13.08 -14.31
C THR A 345 10.70 12.27 -15.57
N VAL A 346 11.02 10.98 -15.57
CA VAL A 346 10.79 10.09 -16.72
C VAL A 346 9.31 10.08 -17.11
N ARG A 347 9.03 10.01 -18.41
CA ARG A 347 7.66 9.97 -18.94
C ARG A 347 7.47 8.78 -19.88
N GLY A 348 6.18 8.41 -20.07
CA GLY A 348 5.77 7.33 -20.93
C GLY A 348 6.07 7.61 -22.42
N ALA A 349 6.26 6.53 -23.17
CA ALA A 349 6.53 6.60 -24.60
C ALA A 349 6.04 5.35 -25.32
N PHE A 350 5.65 5.51 -26.59
CA PHE A 350 5.55 4.42 -27.58
C PHE A 350 6.76 4.41 -28.50
N ALA A 351 7.22 3.22 -28.87
CA ALA A 351 8.30 3.04 -29.86
C ALA A 351 8.03 1.82 -30.75
N GLY A 352 8.68 1.79 -31.94
CA GLY A 352 8.53 0.68 -32.88
C GLY A 352 7.19 0.68 -33.62
N LEU A 353 6.62 1.86 -33.87
CA LEU A 353 5.38 2.00 -34.68
C LEU A 353 5.64 1.74 -36.14
N ALA A 354 4.72 1.05 -36.79
CA ALA A 354 4.70 0.79 -38.26
C ALA A 354 3.33 1.13 -38.81
N HIS A 355 3.20 1.19 -40.16
CA HIS A 355 1.92 1.52 -40.79
C HIS A 355 0.78 0.57 -40.44
N GLU A 356 1.11 -0.70 -40.17
CA GLU A 356 0.17 -1.75 -39.76
C GLU A 356 -0.12 -1.78 -38.27
N THR A 357 0.49 -0.90 -37.48
CA THR A 357 0.23 -0.82 -36.03
C THR A 357 -1.15 -0.25 -35.77
N ASP A 358 -2.07 -1.10 -35.40
CA ASP A 358 -3.46 -0.78 -35.10
C ASP A 358 -3.72 -0.60 -33.59
N ARG A 359 -4.97 -0.25 -33.25
CA ARG A 359 -5.39 -0.05 -31.85
C ARG A 359 -5.24 -1.32 -30.99
N PRO A 360 -5.66 -2.53 -31.42
CA PRO A 360 -5.42 -3.74 -30.65
C PRO A 360 -3.94 -3.97 -30.32
N ARG A 361 -3.04 -3.81 -31.27
CA ARG A 361 -1.58 -3.93 -31.05
C ARG A 361 -1.06 -2.89 -30.06
N LEU A 362 -1.52 -1.64 -30.12
CA LEU A 362 -1.14 -0.61 -29.15
C LEU A 362 -1.75 -0.89 -27.77
N THR A 363 -2.97 -1.39 -27.69
CA THR A 363 -3.56 -1.84 -26.43
C THR A 363 -2.73 -2.96 -25.80
N GLN A 364 -2.34 -3.96 -26.60
CA GLN A 364 -1.45 -5.03 -26.12
C GLN A 364 -0.10 -4.47 -25.65
N ALA A 365 0.50 -3.52 -26.38
CA ALA A 365 1.74 -2.86 -25.97
C ALA A 365 1.61 -2.16 -24.62
N VAL A 366 0.47 -1.51 -24.33
CA VAL A 366 0.20 -0.90 -23.01
C VAL A 366 0.20 -1.95 -21.92
N LEU A 367 -0.49 -3.08 -22.11
CA LEU A 367 -0.54 -4.17 -21.15
C LEU A 367 0.84 -4.82 -20.93
N GLU A 368 1.59 -5.03 -22.01
CA GLU A 368 2.97 -5.57 -22.00
C GLU A 368 3.94 -4.61 -21.29
N GLY A 369 3.84 -3.31 -21.52
CA GLY A 369 4.67 -2.31 -20.87
C GLY A 369 4.53 -2.34 -19.34
N VAL A 370 3.29 -2.47 -18.84
CA VAL A 370 3.04 -2.67 -17.41
C VAL A 370 3.60 -4.02 -16.93
N ALA A 371 3.46 -5.09 -17.72
CA ALA A 371 4.01 -6.40 -17.36
C ALA A 371 5.55 -6.35 -17.25
N PHE A 372 6.24 -5.61 -18.14
CA PHE A 372 7.69 -5.42 -18.08
C PHE A 372 8.12 -4.55 -16.90
N SER A 373 7.34 -3.52 -16.55
CA SER A 373 7.61 -2.74 -15.35
C SER A 373 7.47 -3.57 -14.06
N LEU A 374 6.48 -4.47 -13.99
CA LEU A 374 6.35 -5.43 -12.90
C LEU A 374 7.50 -6.46 -12.90
N ARG A 375 8.00 -6.85 -14.09
CA ARG A 375 9.19 -7.70 -14.18
C ARG A 375 10.43 -6.99 -13.65
N ASP A 376 10.61 -5.71 -13.92
CA ASP A 376 11.70 -4.92 -13.32
C ASP A 376 11.58 -4.85 -11.79
N CYS A 377 10.36 -4.77 -11.25
CA CYS A 377 10.11 -4.88 -9.81
C CYS A 377 10.51 -6.26 -9.26
N LEU A 378 10.15 -7.35 -9.97
CA LEU A 378 10.50 -8.72 -9.58
C LEU A 378 12.01 -8.94 -9.59
N ASP A 379 12.71 -8.46 -10.62
CA ASP A 379 14.15 -8.58 -10.75
C ASP A 379 14.87 -7.78 -9.65
N ALA A 380 14.39 -6.57 -9.32
CA ALA A 380 14.92 -5.79 -8.21
C ALA A 380 14.77 -6.49 -6.84
N LEU A 381 13.68 -7.23 -6.64
CA LEU A 381 13.49 -8.07 -5.46
C LEU A 381 14.45 -9.27 -5.47
N ALA A 382 14.65 -9.90 -6.63
CA ALA A 382 15.63 -10.99 -6.79
C ALA A 382 17.07 -10.54 -6.50
N ASP A 383 17.45 -9.35 -6.96
CA ASP A 383 18.76 -8.73 -6.68
C ASP A 383 18.97 -8.45 -5.18
N SER A 384 17.89 -8.24 -4.41
CA SER A 384 17.95 -8.15 -2.94
C SER A 384 18.14 -9.50 -2.25
N GLY A 385 18.15 -10.59 -3.00
CA GLY A 385 18.24 -11.97 -2.49
C GLY A 385 16.87 -12.56 -2.11
N THR A 386 15.77 -12.03 -2.62
CA THR A 386 14.41 -12.52 -2.36
C THR A 386 13.85 -13.18 -3.60
N SER A 387 13.58 -14.49 -3.54
CA SER A 387 12.98 -15.25 -4.66
C SER A 387 11.47 -15.36 -4.50
N ILE A 388 10.76 -15.12 -5.60
CA ILE A 388 9.31 -15.30 -5.72
C ILE A 388 9.08 -16.37 -6.79
N THR A 389 8.41 -17.47 -6.44
CA THR A 389 8.17 -18.61 -7.33
C THR A 389 6.73 -18.68 -7.83
N GLU A 390 5.80 -18.08 -7.15
CA GLU A 390 4.38 -17.90 -7.53
C GLU A 390 3.83 -16.65 -6.83
N ALA A 391 2.73 -16.10 -7.32
CA ALA A 391 2.10 -14.97 -6.67
C ALA A 391 0.57 -14.98 -6.86
N THR A 392 -0.15 -14.43 -5.88
CA THR A 392 -1.57 -14.12 -6.03
C THR A 392 -1.72 -12.78 -6.77
N VAL A 393 -2.67 -12.67 -7.69
CA VAL A 393 -2.95 -11.41 -8.38
C VAL A 393 -4.25 -10.78 -7.87
N ILE A 394 -4.20 -9.49 -7.55
CA ILE A 394 -5.32 -8.71 -6.99
C ILE A 394 -5.47 -7.35 -7.69
N GLY A 395 -6.51 -6.61 -7.32
CA GLY A 395 -6.81 -5.30 -7.89
C GLY A 395 -7.69 -5.37 -9.14
N GLY A 396 -8.08 -4.21 -9.68
CA GLY A 396 -9.00 -4.12 -10.81
C GLY A 396 -8.51 -4.84 -12.08
N GLY A 397 -7.22 -4.73 -12.38
CA GLY A 397 -6.59 -5.37 -13.53
C GLY A 397 -6.58 -6.89 -13.49
N SER A 398 -6.64 -7.51 -12.29
CA SER A 398 -6.67 -8.97 -12.14
C SER A 398 -7.94 -9.62 -12.69
N ARG A 399 -8.98 -8.84 -12.95
CA ARG A 399 -10.23 -9.32 -13.58
C ARG A 399 -10.00 -9.72 -15.04
N SER A 400 -9.02 -9.12 -15.72
CA SER A 400 -8.69 -9.45 -17.12
C SER A 400 -7.78 -10.68 -17.17
N ARG A 401 -8.34 -11.83 -17.55
CA ARG A 401 -7.57 -13.06 -17.75
C ARG A 401 -6.45 -12.86 -18.79
N VAL A 402 -6.73 -12.11 -19.87
CA VAL A 402 -5.74 -11.78 -20.90
C VAL A 402 -4.55 -11.05 -20.29
N TRP A 403 -4.79 -10.02 -19.49
CA TRP A 403 -3.70 -9.25 -18.86
C TRP A 403 -2.89 -10.11 -17.90
N VAL A 404 -3.56 -10.90 -17.04
CA VAL A 404 -2.85 -11.81 -16.13
C VAL A 404 -2.00 -12.82 -16.88
N THR A 405 -2.44 -13.32 -18.06
CA THR A 405 -1.64 -14.21 -18.91
C THR A 405 -0.36 -13.51 -19.43
N LEU A 406 -0.46 -12.27 -19.89
CA LEU A 406 0.71 -11.51 -20.34
C LEU A 406 1.69 -11.25 -19.19
N ILE A 407 1.17 -10.93 -17.99
CA ILE A 407 1.98 -10.70 -16.80
C ILE A 407 2.67 -12.01 -16.36
N ALA A 408 1.95 -13.14 -16.33
CA ALA A 408 2.55 -14.43 -15.98
C ALA A 408 3.70 -14.79 -16.93
N ALA A 409 3.54 -14.57 -18.24
CA ALA A 409 4.60 -14.78 -19.23
C ALA A 409 5.79 -13.84 -19.01
N ALA A 410 5.55 -12.55 -18.73
CA ALA A 410 6.61 -11.57 -18.50
C ALA A 410 7.38 -11.83 -17.20
N LEU A 411 6.66 -12.20 -16.11
CA LEU A 411 7.27 -12.51 -14.83
C LEU A 411 7.95 -13.89 -14.83
N GLY A 412 7.50 -14.83 -15.65
CA GLY A 412 8.02 -16.20 -15.71
C GLY A 412 7.58 -17.06 -14.51
N ILE A 413 6.51 -16.68 -13.81
CA ILE A 413 5.96 -17.37 -12.64
C ILE A 413 4.46 -17.58 -12.75
N PRO A 414 3.89 -18.64 -12.14
CA PRO A 414 2.44 -18.80 -12.02
C PRO A 414 1.78 -17.67 -11.23
N LEU A 415 0.63 -17.21 -11.72
CA LEU A 415 -0.23 -16.23 -11.05
C LEU A 415 -1.57 -16.86 -10.68
N HIS A 416 -2.02 -16.64 -9.44
CA HIS A 416 -3.26 -17.18 -8.90
C HIS A 416 -4.32 -16.10 -8.81
N ARG A 417 -5.42 -16.30 -9.51
CA ARG A 417 -6.66 -15.53 -9.31
C ARG A 417 -7.43 -16.14 -8.15
N ILE A 418 -8.03 -15.29 -7.33
CA ILE A 418 -8.73 -15.67 -6.10
C ILE A 418 -10.15 -15.13 -6.07
N SER A 419 -11.04 -15.82 -5.34
CA SER A 419 -12.35 -15.32 -4.97
C SER A 419 -12.28 -14.49 -3.68
N GLY A 420 -13.14 -13.48 -3.55
CA GLY A 420 -13.31 -12.73 -2.29
C GLY A 420 -12.19 -11.76 -1.92
N GLY A 421 -11.26 -11.45 -2.84
CA GLY A 421 -10.20 -10.47 -2.62
C GLY A 421 -10.66 -9.00 -2.48
N GLU A 422 -11.97 -8.75 -2.57
CA GLU A 422 -12.58 -7.40 -2.59
C GLU A 422 -12.56 -6.68 -1.23
N HIS A 423 -12.32 -7.40 -0.15
CA HIS A 423 -12.35 -6.83 1.21
C HIS A 423 -10.99 -6.32 1.72
N GLY A 424 -9.91 -6.66 1.02
CA GLY A 424 -8.58 -6.07 1.16
C GLY A 424 -8.12 -5.84 2.60
N GLY A 425 -7.71 -4.58 2.89
CA GLY A 425 -7.20 -4.16 4.19
C GLY A 425 -8.20 -4.33 5.34
N ALA A 426 -9.50 -4.10 5.11
CA ALA A 426 -10.52 -4.27 6.15
C ALA A 426 -10.63 -5.73 6.63
N PHE A 427 -10.50 -6.71 5.74
CA PHE A 427 -10.53 -8.12 6.12
C PHE A 427 -9.25 -8.52 6.89
N GLY A 428 -8.09 -8.04 6.44
CA GLY A 428 -6.84 -8.24 7.19
C GLY A 428 -6.90 -7.62 8.59
N ALA A 429 -7.46 -6.42 8.71
CA ALA A 429 -7.68 -5.76 9.99
C ALA A 429 -8.59 -6.60 10.92
N ALA A 430 -9.67 -7.18 10.41
CA ALA A 430 -10.55 -8.07 11.19
C ALA A 430 -9.81 -9.34 11.66
N ARG A 431 -8.91 -9.91 10.84
CA ARG A 431 -8.04 -11.02 11.22
C ARG A 431 -7.07 -10.65 12.35
N LEU A 432 -6.46 -9.46 12.26
CA LEU A 432 -5.61 -8.94 13.33
C LEU A 432 -6.40 -8.74 14.64
N ALA A 433 -7.63 -8.23 14.56
CA ALA A 433 -8.52 -8.11 15.70
C ALA A 433 -8.81 -9.47 16.34
N ARG A 434 -9.08 -10.49 15.54
CA ARG A 434 -9.29 -11.86 16.02
C ARG A 434 -8.07 -12.35 16.79
N MET A 435 -6.89 -12.25 16.20
CA MET A 435 -5.66 -12.69 16.86
C MET A 435 -5.41 -11.96 18.17
N ALA A 436 -5.66 -10.64 18.22
CA ALA A 436 -5.50 -9.83 19.44
C ALA A 436 -6.45 -10.26 20.58
N VAL A 437 -7.66 -10.74 20.25
CA VAL A 437 -8.66 -11.18 21.23
C VAL A 437 -8.44 -12.62 21.66
N THR A 438 -8.17 -13.52 20.70
CA THR A 438 -8.16 -14.97 20.94
C THR A 438 -6.79 -15.53 21.28
N GLY A 439 -5.71 -14.82 20.91
CA GLY A 439 -4.35 -15.34 21.01
C GLY A 439 -4.02 -16.44 19.99
N GLU A 440 -4.91 -16.69 19.00
CA GLU A 440 -4.66 -17.66 17.95
C GLU A 440 -3.42 -17.31 17.13
N ALA A 441 -2.65 -18.34 16.75
CA ALA A 441 -1.48 -18.15 15.93
C ALA A 441 -1.84 -17.61 14.52
N PRO A 442 -1.00 -16.76 13.91
CA PRO A 442 -1.26 -16.20 12.60
C PRO A 442 -1.59 -17.24 11.52
N ASP A 443 -0.90 -18.37 11.51
CA ASP A 443 -1.13 -19.46 10.54
C ASP A 443 -2.52 -20.11 10.63
N SER A 444 -3.14 -20.09 11.81
CA SER A 444 -4.49 -20.63 11.99
C SER A 444 -5.57 -19.67 11.50
N VAL A 445 -5.32 -18.35 11.59
CA VAL A 445 -6.27 -17.29 11.23
C VAL A 445 -6.09 -16.84 9.78
N CYS A 446 -4.86 -16.62 9.34
CA CYS A 446 -4.55 -16.03 8.03
C CYS A 446 -4.49 -17.09 6.92
N ARG A 447 -5.56 -17.84 6.72
CA ARG A 447 -5.64 -18.80 5.61
C ARG A 447 -5.78 -18.06 4.28
N PRO A 448 -5.02 -18.48 3.23
CA PRO A 448 -5.21 -17.95 1.89
C PRO A 448 -6.63 -18.15 1.39
N PRO A 449 -7.20 -17.22 0.63
CA PRO A 449 -8.49 -17.41 -0.03
C PRO A 449 -8.42 -18.53 -1.08
N ALA A 450 -9.59 -19.05 -1.47
CA ALA A 450 -9.66 -20.10 -2.48
C ALA A 450 -9.13 -19.60 -3.82
N ARG A 451 -8.25 -20.40 -4.44
CA ARG A 451 -7.76 -20.15 -5.80
C ARG A 451 -8.87 -20.49 -6.80
N GLU A 452 -9.30 -19.53 -7.61
CA GLU A 452 -10.25 -19.75 -8.71
C GLU A 452 -9.55 -20.33 -9.94
N GLU A 453 -8.38 -19.79 -10.27
CA GLU A 453 -7.62 -20.16 -11.44
C GLU A 453 -6.13 -19.94 -11.20
N THR A 454 -5.30 -20.83 -11.72
CA THR A 454 -3.85 -20.63 -11.81
C THR A 454 -3.46 -20.47 -13.28
N ILE A 455 -2.84 -19.33 -13.59
CA ILE A 455 -2.35 -19.00 -14.94
C ILE A 455 -0.83 -19.14 -14.91
N GLY A 456 -0.31 -20.20 -15.54
CA GLY A 456 1.12 -20.42 -15.72
C GLY A 456 1.69 -19.51 -16.84
N PRO A 457 3.01 -19.28 -16.86
CA PRO A 457 3.66 -18.60 -17.96
C PRO A 457 3.56 -19.46 -19.24
N ASP A 458 3.05 -18.86 -20.33
CA ASP A 458 3.12 -19.48 -21.65
C ASP A 458 4.58 -19.51 -22.10
N PRO A 459 5.18 -20.70 -22.39
CA PRO A 459 6.61 -20.79 -22.69
C PRO A 459 7.04 -20.05 -23.93
N ALA A 460 6.24 -20.07 -25.01
CA ALA A 460 6.56 -19.40 -26.27
C ALA A 460 6.51 -17.88 -26.12
N LEU A 461 5.50 -17.37 -25.40
CA LEU A 461 5.37 -15.96 -25.14
C LEU A 461 6.46 -15.47 -24.15
N ALA A 462 6.81 -16.27 -23.14
CA ALA A 462 7.88 -15.94 -22.19
C ALA A 462 9.24 -15.84 -22.87
N GLU A 463 9.56 -16.78 -23.79
CA GLU A 463 10.77 -16.73 -24.63
C GLU A 463 10.80 -15.47 -25.50
N ALA A 464 9.69 -15.16 -26.19
CA ALA A 464 9.58 -13.96 -27.01
C ALA A 464 9.73 -12.68 -26.17
N TYR A 465 9.23 -12.67 -24.94
CA TYR A 465 9.33 -11.51 -24.04
C TYR A 465 10.74 -11.29 -23.50
N ALA A 466 11.61 -12.28 -23.45
CA ALA A 466 13.00 -12.09 -23.01
C ALA A 466 13.74 -11.05 -23.89
N GLY A 467 13.62 -11.16 -25.21
CA GLY A 467 14.18 -10.19 -26.15
C GLY A 467 13.49 -8.82 -26.08
N ARG A 468 12.16 -8.81 -25.89
CA ARG A 468 11.38 -7.57 -25.75
C ARG A 468 11.70 -6.79 -24.49
N LEU A 469 11.92 -7.47 -23.38
CA LEU A 469 12.33 -6.87 -22.11
C LEU A 469 13.69 -6.17 -22.25
N ALA A 470 14.64 -6.77 -22.96
CA ALA A 470 15.93 -6.12 -23.26
C ALA A 470 15.75 -4.82 -24.06
N GLN A 471 14.89 -4.82 -25.07
CA GLN A 471 14.55 -3.62 -25.86
C GLN A 471 13.82 -2.56 -25.00
N TYR A 472 12.88 -2.98 -24.14
CA TYR A 472 12.17 -2.12 -23.20
C TYR A 472 13.16 -1.40 -22.26
N ARG A 473 14.11 -2.12 -21.69
CA ARG A 473 15.15 -1.56 -20.80
C ARG A 473 16.10 -0.62 -21.52
N ALA A 474 16.48 -0.95 -22.77
CA ALA A 474 17.31 -0.06 -23.61
C ALA A 474 16.57 1.25 -23.93
N LEU A 475 15.28 1.17 -24.31
CA LEU A 475 14.42 2.35 -24.55
C LEU A 475 14.27 3.19 -23.28
N THR A 476 14.04 2.57 -22.13
CA THR A 476 14.01 3.24 -20.82
C THR A 476 15.28 4.04 -20.57
N GLY A 477 16.47 3.43 -20.81
CA GLY A 477 17.76 4.10 -20.66
C GLY A 477 17.91 5.31 -21.56
N ALA A 478 17.50 5.20 -22.83
CA ALA A 478 17.55 6.29 -23.81
C ALA A 478 16.64 7.47 -23.43
N ILE A 479 15.39 7.18 -23.06
CA ILE A 479 14.40 8.23 -22.65
C ILE A 479 14.90 8.94 -21.37
N ARG A 480 15.37 8.21 -20.36
CA ARG A 480 15.93 8.83 -19.12
C ARG A 480 17.15 9.69 -19.42
N GLY A 481 17.98 9.29 -20.38
CA GLY A 481 19.14 10.07 -20.80
C GLY A 481 18.77 11.36 -21.51
N SER A 482 17.67 11.39 -22.25
CA SER A 482 17.22 12.56 -23.02
C SER A 482 16.43 13.59 -22.20
N MET A 483 15.92 13.21 -21.02
CA MET A 483 15.13 14.09 -20.14
C MET A 483 15.94 14.72 -18.99
N ARG A 484 17.21 14.39 -18.89
CA ARG A 484 18.20 14.99 -17.97
C ARG A 484 18.93 16.13 -18.63
#